data_3f1a1b8e3a0a9da8e582524cff3b5f13
#
_entry.id   3f1a1b8e3a0a9da8e582524cff3b5f13
#
_cell.length_a   1.000
_cell.length_b   1.000
_cell.length_c   1.000
_cell.angle_alpha   90.00
_cell.angle_beta   90.00
_cell.angle_gamma   90.00
#
_symmetry.space_group_name_H-M   'P 1'
#
loop_
_entity.id
_entity.type
_entity.pdbx_description
1 polymer ?
#
loop_
_entity_poly.entity_id
_entity_poly.type
_entity_poly.pdbx_seq_one_letter_code
_entity_poly.pdbx_strand_id
1 'polypeptide(L)'
;MTESRPCHKLKGIQAFRGFAILLIVMSHVVGRGFAFGGESGVCFFFVMSGFVLSMANDEKLRTGKFQTMRFVFHQLRKFYPLLALSLSFFVFAYWHAGYPVDYGKLLTNLLLIQTWFCSRHLVFSYVGSSWFLCDILVFYLFFKPLNRCIIGKSVKSLVLTWVAVVVIYAPFVFLIPSERFNYTLYSFPLFRLIDCCLGIALYRFVMSGEGERLSEQMDKKAYGWQSLILVVLLAFCLAFFAYRDVLPVNFRGVSFFWPFAVLFIFSGSADFSGW
;
A
#
# COMPACT_ATOMS: atom_id res chain seq x y z
N MET A 1 7.79 -8.10 34.06
CA MET A 1 8.78 -8.46 33.02
C MET A 1 7.97 -8.99 31.84
N THR A 2 7.66 -8.17 30.86
CA THR A 2 7.00 -8.63 29.63
C THR A 2 8.09 -9.02 28.67
N GLU A 3 8.25 -10.33 28.47
CA GLU A 3 9.12 -10.88 27.41
C GLU A 3 8.80 -10.19 26.09
N SER A 4 9.85 -9.62 25.48
CA SER A 4 9.78 -9.12 24.10
C SER A 4 9.47 -10.31 23.19
N ARG A 5 8.22 -10.42 22.74
CA ARG A 5 7.85 -11.43 21.74
C ARG A 5 8.78 -11.27 20.55
N PRO A 6 9.50 -12.31 20.12
CA PRO A 6 10.37 -12.22 18.95
C PRO A 6 9.52 -11.83 17.74
N CYS A 7 10.06 -10.95 16.90
CA CYS A 7 9.44 -10.50 15.67
C CYS A 7 9.43 -11.70 14.67
N HIS A 8 8.47 -12.60 14.82
CA HIS A 8 8.29 -13.70 13.89
C HIS A 8 7.96 -13.14 12.51
N LYS A 9 8.77 -13.46 11.53
CA LYS A 9 8.51 -13.16 10.12
C LYS A 9 7.21 -13.85 9.73
N LEU A 10 6.15 -13.08 9.58
CA LEU A 10 4.86 -13.57 9.18
C LEU A 10 4.95 -14.20 7.78
N LYS A 11 5.01 -15.53 7.71
CA LYS A 11 5.18 -16.29 6.46
C LYS A 11 4.05 -15.94 5.47
N GLY A 12 2.81 -15.87 5.92
CA GLY A 12 1.67 -15.47 5.11
C GLY A 12 1.83 -14.07 4.50
N ILE A 13 2.22 -13.07 5.31
CA ILE A 13 2.45 -11.70 4.83
C ILE A 13 3.55 -11.65 3.76
N GLN A 14 4.61 -12.44 3.93
CA GLN A 14 5.69 -12.51 2.93
C GLN A 14 5.21 -13.16 1.63
N ALA A 15 4.41 -14.23 1.71
CA ALA A 15 3.83 -14.87 0.54
C ALA A 15 2.92 -13.90 -0.25
N PHE A 16 2.07 -13.17 0.45
CA PHE A 16 1.20 -12.17 -0.18
C PHE A 16 1.95 -10.99 -0.79
N ARG A 17 3.02 -10.52 -0.16
CA ARG A 17 3.91 -9.53 -0.77
C ARG A 17 4.51 -10.04 -2.07
N GLY A 18 4.99 -11.30 -2.09
CA GLY A 18 5.50 -11.93 -3.29
C GLY A 18 4.46 -12.03 -4.39
N PHE A 19 3.25 -12.45 -4.05
CA PHE A 19 2.12 -12.51 -4.99
C PHE A 19 1.74 -11.12 -5.54
N ALA A 20 1.65 -10.12 -4.70
CA ALA A 20 1.34 -8.75 -5.14
C ALA A 20 2.44 -8.17 -6.06
N ILE A 21 3.73 -8.45 -5.77
CA ILE A 21 4.83 -8.09 -6.68
C ILE A 21 4.64 -8.77 -8.03
N LEU A 22 4.33 -10.07 -8.04
CA LEU A 22 4.11 -10.82 -9.27
C LEU A 22 2.98 -10.21 -10.10
N LEU A 23 1.85 -9.85 -9.47
CA LEU A 23 0.73 -9.18 -10.15
C LEU A 23 1.15 -7.84 -10.78
N ILE A 24 1.92 -7.03 -10.05
CA ILE A 24 2.42 -5.75 -10.54
C ILE A 24 3.36 -5.97 -11.74
N VAL A 25 4.32 -6.90 -11.62
CA VAL A 25 5.25 -7.22 -12.71
C VAL A 25 4.50 -7.70 -13.94
N MET A 26 3.56 -8.65 -13.76
CA MET A 26 2.75 -9.18 -14.86
C MET A 26 1.92 -8.10 -15.55
N SER A 27 1.37 -7.14 -14.81
CA SER A 27 0.61 -6.01 -15.39
C SER A 27 1.47 -5.10 -16.26
N HIS A 28 2.77 -5.02 -16.01
CA HIS A 28 3.71 -4.24 -16.82
C HIS A 28 4.25 -5.02 -18.03
N VAL A 29 4.46 -6.33 -17.89
CA VAL A 29 5.04 -7.18 -18.95
C VAL A 29 3.99 -7.58 -19.99
N VAL A 30 2.81 -8.01 -19.53
CA VAL A 30 1.74 -8.49 -20.43
C VAL A 30 0.87 -7.35 -20.97
N GLY A 31 0.99 -6.17 -20.38
CA GLY A 31 0.27 -4.97 -20.79
C GLY A 31 -1.25 -5.07 -20.55
N ARG A 32 -2.03 -4.36 -21.39
CA ARG A 32 -3.48 -4.22 -21.20
C ARG A 32 -4.27 -5.53 -21.25
N GLY A 33 -3.70 -6.60 -21.82
CA GLY A 33 -4.33 -7.92 -21.87
C GLY A 33 -4.35 -8.65 -20.54
N PHE A 34 -3.38 -8.35 -19.64
CA PHE A 34 -3.33 -8.90 -18.29
C PHE A 34 -3.74 -7.84 -17.28
N ALA A 35 -5.02 -7.57 -17.27
CA ALA A 35 -5.63 -6.55 -16.42
C ALA A 35 -5.65 -6.88 -14.93
N PHE A 36 -4.93 -7.91 -14.51
CA PHE A 36 -4.92 -8.42 -13.16
C PHE A 36 -4.06 -7.55 -12.24
N GLY A 37 -4.64 -6.47 -11.74
CA GLY A 37 -4.27 -6.01 -10.40
C GLY A 37 -2.99 -5.23 -10.21
N GLY A 38 -2.38 -4.64 -11.25
CA GLY A 38 -1.25 -3.73 -11.01
C GLY A 38 -1.63 -2.59 -10.07
N GLU A 39 -2.76 -1.97 -10.32
CA GLU A 39 -3.32 -0.90 -9.49
C GLU A 39 -3.71 -1.40 -8.08
N SER A 40 -4.42 -2.52 -8.01
CA SER A 40 -4.81 -3.15 -6.73
C SER A 40 -3.61 -3.66 -5.95
N GLY A 41 -2.60 -4.21 -6.63
CA GLY A 41 -1.34 -4.62 -6.02
C GLY A 41 -0.60 -3.48 -5.34
N VAL A 42 -0.58 -2.31 -5.96
CA VAL A 42 0.05 -1.12 -5.37
C VAL A 42 -0.73 -0.63 -4.15
N CYS A 43 -2.07 -0.56 -4.20
CA CYS A 43 -2.88 -0.21 -3.03
C CYS A 43 -2.64 -1.19 -1.86
N PHE A 44 -2.57 -2.48 -2.17
CA PHE A 44 -2.21 -3.50 -1.20
C PHE A 44 -0.84 -3.24 -0.56
N PHE A 45 0.16 -2.82 -1.34
CA PHE A 45 1.48 -2.48 -0.79
C PHE A 45 1.46 -1.30 0.17
N PHE A 46 0.63 -0.29 -0.07
CA PHE A 46 0.50 0.82 0.88
C PHE A 46 -0.17 0.38 2.18
N VAL A 47 -1.25 -0.40 2.11
CA VAL A 47 -1.89 -1.00 3.30
C VAL A 47 -0.89 -1.88 4.06
N MET A 48 -0.16 -2.76 3.36
CA MET A 48 0.88 -3.61 3.94
C MET A 48 2.00 -2.80 4.58
N SER A 49 2.40 -1.69 3.98
CA SER A 49 3.42 -0.82 4.55
C SER A 49 2.97 -0.25 5.89
N GLY A 50 1.71 0.20 6.00
CA GLY A 50 1.13 0.65 7.25
C GLY A 50 1.15 -0.43 8.33
N PHE A 51 0.75 -1.65 7.98
CA PHE A 51 0.72 -2.80 8.89
C PHE A 51 2.13 -3.21 9.35
N VAL A 52 3.02 -3.54 8.41
CA VAL A 52 4.35 -4.08 8.72
C VAL A 52 5.24 -3.07 9.44
N LEU A 53 5.17 -1.80 9.07
CA LEU A 53 5.95 -0.76 9.73
C LEU A 53 5.45 -0.49 11.16
N SER A 54 4.14 -0.56 11.39
CA SER A 54 3.57 -0.46 12.74
C SER A 54 4.04 -1.63 13.61
N MET A 55 3.99 -2.84 13.07
CA MET A 55 4.48 -4.05 13.75
C MET A 55 5.98 -3.94 14.09
N ALA A 56 6.81 -3.57 13.12
CA ALA A 56 8.26 -3.51 13.29
C ALA A 56 8.75 -2.38 14.24
N ASN A 57 7.92 -1.38 14.47
CA ASN A 57 8.28 -0.19 15.26
C ASN A 57 7.38 0.02 16.48
N ASP A 58 6.50 -0.91 16.83
CA ASP A 58 5.53 -0.76 17.92
C ASP A 58 6.20 -0.38 19.25
N GLU A 59 7.24 -1.09 19.64
CA GLU A 59 7.98 -0.82 20.87
C GLU A 59 8.59 0.60 20.88
N LYS A 60 9.21 1.01 19.75
CA LYS A 60 9.82 2.35 19.64
C LYS A 60 8.76 3.46 19.68
N LEU A 61 7.59 3.20 19.10
CA LEU A 61 6.47 4.14 19.11
C LEU A 61 5.87 4.26 20.51
N ARG A 62 5.68 3.14 21.22
CA ARG A 62 5.15 3.11 22.59
C ARG A 62 6.10 3.76 23.60
N THR A 63 7.39 3.51 23.47
CA THR A 63 8.42 4.06 24.37
C THR A 63 8.85 5.48 24.01
N GLY A 64 8.27 6.08 22.96
CA GLY A 64 8.64 7.41 22.49
C GLY A 64 10.01 7.52 21.80
N LYS A 65 10.74 6.42 21.68
CA LYS A 65 12.10 6.36 21.11
C LYS A 65 12.14 6.42 19.58
N PHE A 66 10.99 6.48 18.91
CA PHE A 66 10.92 6.54 17.44
C PHE A 66 11.39 7.89 16.93
N GLN A 67 12.46 7.89 16.14
CA GLN A 67 13.07 9.07 15.51
C GLN A 67 12.75 9.09 14.02
N THR A 68 11.82 9.96 13.61
CA THR A 68 11.31 10.03 12.23
C THR A 68 12.43 10.24 11.21
N MET A 69 13.31 11.22 11.37
CA MET A 69 14.36 11.51 10.39
C MET A 69 15.35 10.35 10.24
N ARG A 70 15.78 9.75 11.36
CA ARG A 70 16.67 8.58 11.34
C ARG A 70 16.00 7.41 10.61
N PHE A 71 14.71 7.22 10.82
CA PHE A 71 13.93 6.19 10.12
C PHE A 71 13.85 6.49 8.63
N VAL A 72 13.49 7.71 8.22
CA VAL A 72 13.41 8.13 6.81
C VAL A 72 14.75 7.93 6.09
N PHE A 73 15.86 8.41 6.67
CA PHE A 73 17.19 8.21 6.08
C PHE A 73 17.57 6.74 5.94
N HIS A 74 17.20 5.91 6.92
CA HIS A 74 17.43 4.47 6.83
C HIS A 74 16.66 3.82 5.68
N GLN A 75 15.43 4.26 5.43
CA GLN A 75 14.65 3.76 4.29
C GLN A 75 15.19 4.29 2.95
N LEU A 76 15.50 5.59 2.86
CA LEU A 76 16.08 6.20 1.66
C LEU A 76 17.34 5.46 1.19
N ARG A 77 18.26 5.13 2.10
CA ARG A 77 19.47 4.38 1.77
C ARG A 77 19.22 3.05 1.07
N LYS A 78 18.04 2.44 1.22
CA LYS A 78 17.73 1.15 0.62
C LYS A 78 17.34 1.27 -0.87
N PHE A 79 16.61 2.30 -1.24
CA PHE A 79 16.07 2.42 -2.60
C PHE A 79 16.67 3.59 -3.41
N TYR A 80 17.21 4.61 -2.74
CA TYR A 80 17.73 5.79 -3.44
C TYR A 80 18.92 5.49 -4.38
N PRO A 81 19.86 4.60 -4.05
CA PRO A 81 20.93 4.24 -4.98
C PRO A 81 20.41 3.63 -6.29
N LEU A 82 19.39 2.76 -6.20
CA LEU A 82 18.75 2.17 -7.37
C LEU A 82 17.99 3.22 -8.19
N LEU A 83 17.29 4.14 -7.52
CA LEU A 83 16.61 5.26 -8.19
C LEU A 83 17.61 6.14 -8.94
N ALA A 84 18.72 6.53 -8.30
CA ALA A 84 19.76 7.35 -8.91
C ALA A 84 20.38 6.66 -10.13
N LEU A 85 20.68 5.37 -10.02
CA LEU A 85 21.19 4.57 -11.14
C LEU A 85 20.18 4.51 -12.29
N SER A 86 18.91 4.26 -11.99
CA SER A 86 17.83 4.21 -13.00
C SER A 86 17.67 5.57 -13.71
N LEU A 87 17.65 6.67 -12.95
CA LEU A 87 17.57 8.02 -13.51
C LEU A 87 18.78 8.31 -14.40
N SER A 88 20.00 7.97 -13.97
CA SER A 88 21.21 8.16 -14.77
C SER A 88 21.15 7.39 -16.09
N PHE A 89 20.65 6.15 -16.06
CA PHE A 89 20.44 5.34 -17.25
C PHE A 89 19.44 5.98 -18.23
N PHE A 90 18.29 6.45 -17.74
CA PHE A 90 17.28 7.10 -18.58
C PHE A 90 17.77 8.44 -19.14
N VAL A 91 18.48 9.25 -18.34
CA VAL A 91 19.10 10.50 -18.82
C VAL A 91 20.12 10.22 -19.93
N PHE A 92 20.98 9.22 -19.73
CA PHE A 92 21.94 8.79 -20.74
C PHE A 92 21.24 8.30 -22.03
N ALA A 93 20.19 7.48 -21.89
CA ALA A 93 19.43 6.98 -23.04
C ALA A 93 18.75 8.11 -23.83
N TYR A 94 18.16 9.10 -23.15
CA TYR A 94 17.57 10.28 -23.78
C TYR A 94 18.63 11.09 -24.52
N TRP A 95 19.75 11.36 -23.86
CA TRP A 95 20.86 12.09 -24.49
C TRP A 95 21.42 11.37 -25.71
N HIS A 96 21.64 10.07 -25.62
CA HIS A 96 22.13 9.25 -26.74
C HIS A 96 21.14 9.20 -27.91
N ALA A 97 19.83 9.21 -27.63
CA ALA A 97 18.78 9.24 -28.65
C ALA A 97 18.52 10.63 -29.25
N GLY A 98 19.27 11.67 -28.84
CA GLY A 98 19.12 13.05 -29.32
C GLY A 98 17.91 13.79 -28.73
N TYR A 99 17.27 13.27 -27.69
CA TYR A 99 16.19 13.97 -27.00
C TYR A 99 16.73 14.96 -25.96
N PRO A 100 16.11 16.14 -25.81
CA PRO A 100 16.52 17.09 -24.78
C PRO A 100 16.23 16.55 -23.39
N VAL A 101 17.20 16.70 -22.49
CA VAL A 101 17.03 16.38 -21.07
C VAL A 101 16.31 17.53 -20.38
N ASP A 102 15.16 17.26 -19.82
CA ASP A 102 14.38 18.21 -19.01
C ASP A 102 14.88 18.17 -17.55
N TYR A 103 15.72 19.13 -17.19
CA TYR A 103 16.32 19.22 -15.85
C TYR A 103 15.28 19.47 -14.75
N GLY A 104 14.14 20.11 -15.06
CA GLY A 104 13.04 20.29 -14.10
C GLY A 104 12.42 18.96 -13.72
N LYS A 105 12.11 18.10 -14.70
CA LYS A 105 11.64 16.74 -14.47
C LYS A 105 12.67 15.89 -13.74
N LEU A 106 13.95 16.02 -14.09
CA LEU A 106 15.03 15.30 -13.42
C LEU A 106 15.10 15.69 -11.94
N LEU A 107 15.05 16.97 -11.64
CA LEU A 107 15.09 17.49 -10.27
C LEU A 107 13.88 17.02 -9.44
N THR A 108 12.67 17.07 -10.01
CA THR A 108 11.47 16.59 -9.28
C THR A 108 11.52 15.10 -8.97
N ASN A 109 12.09 14.27 -9.86
CA ASN A 109 12.30 12.84 -9.62
C ASN A 109 13.41 12.58 -8.58
N LEU A 110 14.52 13.31 -8.63
CA LEU A 110 15.59 13.22 -7.64
C LEU A 110 15.12 13.60 -6.24
N LEU A 111 14.28 14.64 -6.14
CA LEU A 111 13.71 15.09 -4.87
C LEU A 111 12.51 14.27 -4.41
N LEU A 112 12.01 13.34 -5.23
CA LEU A 112 10.81 12.53 -4.97
C LEU A 112 9.58 13.41 -4.64
N ILE A 113 9.35 14.44 -5.47
CA ILE A 113 8.21 15.37 -5.33
C ILE A 113 7.32 15.43 -6.57
N GLN A 114 7.59 14.64 -7.60
CA GLN A 114 6.91 14.71 -8.90
C GLN A 114 5.40 14.44 -8.81
N THR A 115 4.93 13.67 -7.83
CA THR A 115 3.50 13.31 -7.68
C THR A 115 2.65 14.47 -7.12
N TRP A 116 3.27 15.44 -6.46
CA TRP A 116 2.56 16.60 -5.90
C TRP A 116 2.00 17.53 -6.96
N PHE A 117 2.52 17.49 -8.18
CA PHE A 117 2.11 18.40 -9.25
C PHE A 117 0.89 17.91 -10.04
N CYS A 118 0.38 16.72 -9.78
CA CYS A 118 -0.78 16.14 -10.49
C CYS A 118 -0.69 16.27 -12.02
N SER A 119 0.51 16.15 -12.57
CA SER A 119 0.80 16.28 -13.99
C SER A 119 1.34 14.97 -14.56
N ARG A 120 0.68 14.44 -15.59
CA ARG A 120 1.10 13.20 -16.25
C ARG A 120 2.56 13.24 -16.69
N HIS A 121 2.99 14.40 -17.22
CA HIS A 121 4.35 14.61 -17.73
C HIS A 121 5.42 14.66 -16.65
N LEU A 122 5.05 14.95 -15.39
CA LEU A 122 5.95 14.95 -14.25
C LEU A 122 5.91 13.59 -13.53
N VAL A 123 4.71 13.11 -13.21
CA VAL A 123 4.51 11.87 -12.42
C VAL A 123 5.17 10.66 -13.07
N PHE A 124 5.07 10.54 -14.40
CA PHE A 124 5.59 9.41 -15.16
C PHE A 124 6.82 9.75 -15.99
N SER A 125 7.56 10.81 -15.64
CA SER A 125 8.79 11.19 -16.32
C SER A 125 9.93 10.23 -15.98
N TYR A 126 10.85 10.00 -16.94
CA TYR A 126 12.01 9.13 -16.82
C TYR A 126 11.71 7.73 -16.28
N VAL A 127 11.75 7.55 -14.96
CA VAL A 127 11.43 6.29 -14.29
C VAL A 127 9.96 6.31 -13.89
N GLY A 128 9.07 5.85 -14.78
CA GLY A 128 7.62 5.95 -14.60
C GLY A 128 7.08 5.31 -13.32
N SER A 129 7.77 4.32 -12.74
CA SER A 129 7.39 3.68 -11.47
C SER A 129 7.87 4.42 -10.22
N SER A 130 8.71 5.45 -10.36
CA SER A 130 9.28 6.20 -9.23
C SER A 130 8.24 6.99 -8.41
N TRP A 131 7.06 7.21 -8.96
CA TRP A 131 5.95 7.83 -8.25
C TRP A 131 5.62 7.12 -6.92
N PHE A 132 5.70 5.78 -6.90
CA PHE A 132 5.49 4.99 -5.69
C PHE A 132 6.50 5.35 -4.58
N LEU A 133 7.77 5.63 -4.95
CA LEU A 133 8.81 6.02 -3.99
C LEU A 133 8.55 7.40 -3.39
N CYS A 134 7.99 8.32 -4.16
CA CYS A 134 7.53 9.61 -3.66
C CYS A 134 6.46 9.44 -2.60
N ASP A 135 5.43 8.67 -2.89
CA ASP A 135 4.28 8.50 -2.02
C ASP A 135 4.64 7.75 -0.72
N ILE A 136 5.47 6.69 -0.83
CA ILE A 136 5.91 5.96 0.35
C ILE A 136 6.84 6.80 1.25
N LEU A 137 7.62 7.72 0.66
CA LEU A 137 8.44 8.66 1.42
C LEU A 137 7.57 9.60 2.26
N VAL A 138 6.48 10.10 1.69
CA VAL A 138 5.51 10.94 2.42
C VAL A 138 4.91 10.14 3.58
N PHE A 139 4.56 8.88 3.37
CA PHE A 139 4.11 8.02 4.46
C PHE A 139 5.17 7.87 5.56
N TYR A 140 6.44 7.68 5.23
CA TYR A 140 7.51 7.57 6.22
C TYR A 140 7.66 8.84 7.07
N LEU A 141 7.50 10.02 6.47
CA LEU A 141 7.53 11.30 7.18
C LEU A 141 6.35 11.43 8.16
N PHE A 142 5.16 11.01 7.74
CA PHE A 142 3.94 11.10 8.54
C PHE A 142 3.65 9.86 9.40
N PHE A 143 4.49 8.83 9.36
CA PHE A 143 4.26 7.56 10.05
C PHE A 143 4.01 7.71 11.55
N LYS A 144 4.83 8.51 12.24
CA LYS A 144 4.70 8.74 13.69
C LYS A 144 3.41 9.46 14.08
N PRO A 145 3.02 10.60 13.47
CA PRO A 145 1.75 11.26 13.78
C PRO A 145 0.54 10.40 13.42
N LEU A 146 0.55 9.69 12.29
CA LEU A 146 -0.54 8.79 11.91
C LEU A 146 -0.77 7.67 12.93
N ASN A 147 0.32 7.05 13.41
CA ASN A 147 0.23 6.06 14.49
C ASN A 147 -0.31 6.64 15.81
N ARG A 148 -0.12 7.92 16.06
CA ARG A 148 -0.69 8.58 17.24
C ARG A 148 -2.17 8.89 17.07
N CYS A 149 -2.59 9.27 15.87
CA CYS A 149 -4.00 9.59 15.56
C CYS A 149 -4.88 8.33 15.55
N ILE A 150 -4.36 7.21 15.05
CA ILE A 150 -5.11 5.95 14.94
C ILE A 150 -4.92 5.17 16.27
N ILE A 151 -5.67 5.52 17.31
CA ILE A 151 -5.46 4.97 18.66
C ILE A 151 -6.28 3.70 18.91
N GLY A 152 -7.40 3.52 18.21
CA GLY A 152 -8.35 2.45 18.48
C GLY A 152 -7.81 1.05 18.16
N LYS A 153 -8.13 0.11 19.06
CA LYS A 153 -7.73 -1.32 18.95
C LYS A 153 -8.94 -2.24 18.83
N SER A 154 -10.05 -1.76 18.31
CA SER A 154 -11.31 -2.51 18.21
C SER A 154 -11.76 -2.63 16.76
N VAL A 155 -12.67 -3.59 16.51
CA VAL A 155 -13.37 -3.69 15.20
C VAL A 155 -14.03 -2.37 14.83
N LYS A 156 -14.63 -1.67 15.80
CA LYS A 156 -15.25 -0.35 15.56
C LYS A 156 -14.26 0.66 15.01
N SER A 157 -13.05 0.70 15.56
CA SER A 157 -12.00 1.60 15.07
C SER A 157 -11.55 1.25 13.65
N LEU A 158 -11.41 -0.04 13.35
CA LEU A 158 -11.08 -0.49 12.00
C LEU A 158 -12.17 -0.10 11.00
N VAL A 159 -13.43 -0.36 11.33
CA VAL A 159 -14.60 0.02 10.50
C VAL A 159 -14.69 1.53 10.33
N LEU A 160 -14.52 2.31 11.40
CA LEU A 160 -14.51 3.78 11.31
C LEU A 160 -13.38 4.29 10.40
N THR A 161 -12.19 3.72 10.51
CA THR A 161 -11.08 4.08 9.61
C THR A 161 -11.43 3.75 8.15
N TRP A 162 -12.01 2.58 7.91
CA TRP A 162 -12.44 2.20 6.56
C TRP A 162 -13.54 3.13 6.02
N VAL A 163 -14.57 3.43 6.83
CA VAL A 163 -15.63 4.37 6.45
C VAL A 163 -15.05 5.75 6.15
N ALA A 164 -14.15 6.26 7.00
CA ALA A 164 -13.48 7.54 6.77
C ALA A 164 -12.71 7.54 5.44
N VAL A 165 -12.01 6.46 5.13
CA VAL A 165 -11.33 6.27 3.87
C VAL A 165 -12.31 6.34 2.69
N VAL A 166 -13.39 5.59 2.74
CA VAL A 166 -14.43 5.60 1.69
C VAL A 166 -15.04 6.99 1.52
N VAL A 167 -15.40 7.65 2.61
CA VAL A 167 -15.98 9.00 2.59
C VAL A 167 -15.03 10.04 2.01
N ILE A 168 -13.74 9.95 2.32
CA ILE A 168 -12.73 10.85 1.77
C ILE A 168 -12.55 10.61 0.26
N TYR A 169 -12.54 9.35 -0.19
CA TYR A 169 -12.34 9.05 -1.60
C TYR A 169 -13.57 9.29 -2.48
N ALA A 170 -14.77 9.02 -1.97
CA ALA A 170 -15.99 9.02 -2.76
C ALA A 170 -16.20 10.32 -3.58
N PRO A 171 -16.05 11.54 -3.02
CA PRO A 171 -16.21 12.76 -3.82
C PRO A 171 -15.22 12.84 -4.98
N PHE A 172 -13.97 12.45 -4.76
CA PHE A 172 -12.92 12.56 -5.77
C PHE A 172 -13.08 11.53 -6.89
N VAL A 173 -13.64 10.36 -6.59
CA VAL A 173 -13.96 9.34 -7.60
C VAL A 173 -14.97 9.91 -8.63
N PHE A 174 -15.92 10.71 -8.19
CA PHE A 174 -16.94 11.31 -9.07
C PHE A 174 -16.49 12.65 -9.69
N LEU A 175 -15.65 13.41 -9.00
CA LEU A 175 -15.23 14.76 -9.45
C LEU A 175 -14.03 14.72 -10.40
N ILE A 176 -13.15 13.72 -10.27
CA ILE A 176 -11.96 13.65 -11.11
C ILE A 176 -12.28 12.93 -12.43
N PRO A 177 -12.00 13.57 -13.59
CA PRO A 177 -12.15 12.91 -14.88
C PRO A 177 -11.28 11.65 -14.99
N SER A 178 -11.81 10.61 -15.64
CA SER A 178 -11.15 9.30 -15.76
C SER A 178 -9.75 9.38 -16.42
N GLU A 179 -9.54 10.33 -17.32
CA GLU A 179 -8.25 10.55 -17.98
C GLU A 179 -7.18 11.05 -17.02
N ARG A 180 -7.59 11.71 -15.93
CA ARG A 180 -6.68 12.26 -14.91
C ARG A 180 -6.44 11.32 -13.74
N PHE A 181 -7.20 10.23 -13.64
CA PHE A 181 -7.15 9.29 -12.53
C PHE A 181 -5.72 8.87 -12.14
N ASN A 182 -4.92 8.42 -13.11
CA ASN A 182 -3.61 7.83 -12.84
C ASN A 182 -2.59 8.79 -12.21
N TYR A 183 -2.65 10.08 -12.54
CA TYR A 183 -1.68 11.07 -12.04
C TYR A 183 -2.28 12.06 -11.02
N THR A 184 -3.52 11.82 -10.60
CA THR A 184 -4.19 12.55 -9.52
C THR A 184 -4.58 11.59 -8.39
N LEU A 185 -5.75 10.96 -8.49
CA LEU A 185 -6.30 10.13 -7.42
C LEU A 185 -5.43 8.90 -7.10
N TYR A 186 -4.85 8.29 -8.14
CA TYR A 186 -4.07 7.05 -7.97
C TYR A 186 -2.63 7.29 -7.48
N SER A 187 -1.94 8.32 -7.96
CA SER A 187 -0.55 8.60 -7.61
C SER A 187 -0.35 9.88 -6.80
N PHE A 188 -1.38 10.38 -6.14
CA PHE A 188 -1.23 11.54 -5.27
C PHE A 188 -0.93 11.12 -3.83
N PRO A 189 0.12 11.66 -3.20
CA PRO A 189 0.65 11.16 -1.93
C PRO A 189 -0.36 11.11 -0.79
N LEU A 190 -1.28 12.08 -0.71
CA LEU A 190 -2.26 12.12 0.38
C LEU A 190 -3.27 10.97 0.30
N PHE A 191 -3.67 10.56 -0.92
CA PHE A 191 -4.54 9.40 -1.06
C PHE A 191 -3.81 8.11 -0.69
N ARG A 192 -2.55 7.95 -1.10
CA ARG A 192 -1.74 6.79 -0.70
C ARG A 192 -1.46 6.75 0.80
N LEU A 193 -1.35 7.92 1.43
CA LEU A 193 -1.23 8.03 2.88
C LEU A 193 -2.45 7.44 3.61
N ILE A 194 -3.65 7.64 3.06
CA ILE A 194 -4.89 7.09 3.60
C ILE A 194 -4.89 5.56 3.54
N ASP A 195 -4.34 4.94 2.48
CA ASP A 195 -4.17 3.49 2.38
C ASP A 195 -3.31 2.95 3.53
N CYS A 196 -2.22 3.65 3.82
CA CYS A 196 -1.34 3.30 4.94
C CYS A 196 -2.05 3.40 6.31
N CYS A 197 -2.97 4.37 6.47
CA CYS A 197 -3.77 4.50 7.70
C CYS A 197 -4.61 3.25 7.95
N LEU A 198 -5.19 2.66 6.90
CA LEU A 198 -5.93 1.41 7.02
C LEU A 198 -5.04 0.26 7.48
N GLY A 199 -3.80 0.19 6.99
CA GLY A 199 -2.80 -0.77 7.44
C GLY A 199 -2.43 -0.61 8.92
N ILE A 200 -2.28 0.63 9.41
CA ILE A 200 -2.03 0.93 10.82
C ILE A 200 -3.23 0.48 11.69
N ALA A 201 -4.45 0.79 11.26
CA ALA A 201 -5.66 0.41 11.99
C ALA A 201 -5.80 -1.12 12.06
N LEU A 202 -5.50 -1.81 10.95
CA LEU A 202 -5.49 -3.26 10.89
C LEU A 202 -4.48 -3.88 11.86
N TYR A 203 -3.24 -3.38 11.88
CA TYR A 203 -2.23 -3.85 12.83
C TYR A 203 -2.72 -3.72 14.28
N ARG A 204 -3.29 -2.57 14.64
CA ARG A 204 -3.81 -2.33 15.98
C ARG A 204 -4.97 -3.25 16.34
N PHE A 205 -5.84 -3.55 15.39
CA PHE A 205 -6.93 -4.49 15.58
C PHE A 205 -6.41 -5.92 15.79
N VAL A 206 -5.53 -6.40 14.92
CA VAL A 206 -4.96 -7.76 15.01
C VAL A 206 -4.22 -7.97 16.33
N MET A 207 -3.54 -6.94 16.84
CA MET A 207 -2.82 -6.97 18.12
C MET A 207 -3.71 -6.62 19.33
N SER A 208 -5.02 -6.62 19.16
CA SER A 208 -5.98 -6.42 20.25
C SER A 208 -6.53 -7.74 20.76
N GLY A 209 -7.06 -7.74 21.98
CA GLY A 209 -7.75 -8.91 22.54
C GLY A 209 -8.99 -9.35 21.72
N GLU A 210 -9.61 -8.42 20.96
CA GLU A 210 -10.69 -8.76 20.01
C GLU A 210 -10.12 -9.52 18.81
N GLY A 211 -8.99 -9.06 18.28
CA GLY A 211 -8.29 -9.71 17.17
C GLY A 211 -7.78 -11.10 17.55
N GLU A 212 -7.20 -11.25 18.75
CA GLU A 212 -6.74 -12.53 19.27
C GLU A 212 -7.91 -13.53 19.40
N ARG A 213 -9.04 -13.10 20.02
CA ARG A 213 -10.25 -13.95 20.14
C ARG A 213 -10.80 -14.38 18.79
N LEU A 214 -10.82 -13.46 17.81
CA LEU A 214 -11.31 -13.78 16.49
C LEU A 214 -10.38 -14.79 15.79
N SER A 215 -9.07 -14.64 15.94
CA SER A 215 -8.07 -15.58 15.43
C SER A 215 -8.26 -16.96 16.05
N GLU A 216 -8.39 -17.06 17.37
CA GLU A 216 -8.64 -18.34 18.06
C GLU A 216 -9.95 -19.01 17.64
N GLN A 217 -11.00 -18.22 17.41
CA GLN A 217 -12.28 -18.75 16.92
C GLN A 217 -12.18 -19.26 15.48
N MET A 218 -11.41 -18.59 14.66
CA MET A 218 -11.13 -19.02 13.28
C MET A 218 -10.31 -20.31 13.27
N ASP A 219 -9.29 -20.43 14.12
CA ASP A 219 -8.47 -21.66 14.23
C ASP A 219 -9.27 -22.85 14.71
N LYS A 220 -10.16 -22.70 15.70
CA LYS A 220 -11.03 -23.76 16.22
C LYS A 220 -12.09 -24.26 15.24
N LYS A 221 -12.55 -23.42 14.33
CA LYS A 221 -13.48 -23.77 13.23
C LYS A 221 -12.78 -24.01 11.90
N ALA A 222 -11.50 -24.25 11.94
CA ALA A 222 -10.42 -23.85 11.07
C ALA A 222 -10.55 -24.11 9.58
N TYR A 223 -11.04 -25.20 9.10
CA TYR A 223 -10.91 -25.49 7.66
C TYR A 223 -12.10 -25.00 6.81
N GLY A 224 -13.32 -24.96 7.37
CA GLY A 224 -14.51 -24.60 6.60
C GLY A 224 -14.66 -23.11 6.33
N TRP A 225 -14.49 -22.26 7.35
CA TRP A 225 -14.73 -20.81 7.23
C TRP A 225 -13.60 -20.07 6.54
N GLN A 226 -12.34 -20.45 6.76
CA GLN A 226 -11.20 -19.86 6.04
C GLN A 226 -11.29 -20.18 4.54
N SER A 227 -11.61 -21.42 4.21
CA SER A 227 -11.84 -21.82 2.81
C SER A 227 -13.04 -21.09 2.20
N LEU A 228 -14.12 -20.92 2.94
CA LEU A 228 -15.29 -20.16 2.48
C LEU A 228 -14.97 -18.69 2.26
N ILE A 229 -14.27 -18.04 3.19
CA ILE A 229 -13.83 -16.64 3.05
C ILE A 229 -12.91 -16.50 1.84
N LEU A 230 -11.94 -17.40 1.65
CA LEU A 230 -11.07 -17.39 0.47
C LEU A 230 -11.84 -17.58 -0.84
N VAL A 231 -12.82 -18.50 -0.86
CA VAL A 231 -13.69 -18.72 -2.03
C VAL A 231 -14.55 -17.49 -2.31
N VAL A 232 -15.14 -16.88 -1.30
CA VAL A 232 -15.94 -15.64 -1.45
C VAL A 232 -15.06 -14.49 -1.94
N LEU A 233 -13.85 -14.33 -1.38
CA LEU A 233 -12.89 -13.33 -1.83
C LEU A 233 -12.43 -13.57 -3.26
N LEU A 234 -12.13 -14.82 -3.61
CA LEU A 234 -11.76 -15.19 -4.98
C LEU A 234 -12.92 -14.95 -5.95
N ALA A 235 -14.14 -15.38 -5.60
CA ALA A 235 -15.34 -15.14 -6.39
C ALA A 235 -15.62 -13.66 -6.59
N PHE A 236 -15.44 -12.85 -5.55
CA PHE A 236 -15.57 -11.40 -5.65
C PHE A 236 -14.48 -10.80 -6.54
N CYS A 237 -13.22 -11.20 -6.38
CA CYS A 237 -12.14 -10.75 -7.26
C CYS A 237 -12.45 -11.13 -8.72
N LEU A 238 -12.88 -12.36 -8.98
CA LEU A 238 -13.25 -12.81 -10.33
C LEU A 238 -14.44 -12.02 -10.89
N ALA A 239 -15.49 -11.80 -10.08
CA ALA A 239 -16.64 -10.99 -10.48
C ALA A 239 -16.22 -9.55 -10.79
N PHE A 240 -15.41 -8.94 -9.93
CA PHE A 240 -14.90 -7.59 -10.17
C PHE A 240 -14.08 -7.52 -11.46
N PHE A 241 -13.27 -8.53 -11.77
CA PHE A 241 -12.52 -8.58 -13.01
C PHE A 241 -13.42 -8.79 -14.22
N ALA A 242 -14.45 -9.62 -14.12
CA ALA A 242 -15.44 -9.82 -15.17
C ALA A 242 -16.20 -8.52 -15.51
N TYR A 243 -16.50 -7.72 -14.51
CA TYR A 243 -17.22 -6.43 -14.64
C TYR A 243 -16.30 -5.22 -14.72
N ARG A 244 -15.00 -5.41 -14.78
CA ARG A 244 -14.01 -4.33 -14.78
C ARG A 244 -14.26 -3.27 -15.84
N ASP A 245 -14.62 -3.65 -17.04
CA ASP A 245 -14.81 -2.72 -18.17
C ASP A 245 -16.11 -1.92 -18.06
N VAL A 246 -17.04 -2.38 -17.23
CA VAL A 246 -18.29 -1.68 -16.91
C VAL A 246 -18.07 -0.63 -15.82
N LEU A 247 -17.09 -0.84 -14.93
CA LEU A 247 -16.80 0.10 -13.86
C LEU A 247 -15.94 1.27 -14.35
N PRO A 248 -16.27 2.52 -13.98
CA PRO A 248 -15.42 3.67 -14.27
C PRO A 248 -13.99 3.44 -13.76
N VAL A 249 -13.00 3.93 -14.50
CA VAL A 249 -11.58 3.77 -14.19
C VAL A 249 -11.25 4.20 -12.76
N ASN A 250 -11.89 5.26 -12.29
CA ASN A 250 -11.69 5.80 -10.93
C ASN A 250 -12.04 4.81 -9.81
N PHE A 251 -12.89 3.82 -10.08
CA PHE A 251 -13.23 2.76 -9.12
C PHE A 251 -12.20 1.61 -9.11
N ARG A 252 -11.39 1.47 -10.15
CA ARG A 252 -10.49 0.31 -10.33
C ARG A 252 -9.27 0.34 -9.43
N GLY A 253 -8.76 1.53 -9.12
CA GLY A 253 -7.47 1.69 -8.43
C GLY A 253 -7.53 2.17 -6.99
N VAL A 254 -8.72 2.43 -6.43
CA VAL A 254 -8.71 3.24 -5.23
C VAL A 254 -9.21 2.56 -3.98
N SER A 255 -10.33 2.02 -3.86
CA SER A 255 -10.74 1.82 -2.48
C SER A 255 -11.66 0.65 -2.19
N PHE A 256 -12.32 0.14 -3.19
CA PHE A 256 -13.33 -0.90 -2.95
C PHE A 256 -12.71 -2.26 -2.64
N PHE A 257 -11.43 -2.47 -2.99
CA PHE A 257 -10.69 -3.71 -2.69
C PHE A 257 -10.07 -3.75 -1.31
N TRP A 258 -10.00 -2.65 -0.60
CA TRP A 258 -9.28 -2.61 0.68
C TRP A 258 -9.90 -3.46 1.77
N PRO A 259 -11.23 -3.60 1.88
CA PRO A 259 -11.79 -4.58 2.79
C PRO A 259 -11.30 -5.99 2.49
N PHE A 260 -11.07 -6.29 1.20
CA PHE A 260 -10.55 -7.60 0.77
C PHE A 260 -9.07 -7.73 1.03
N ALA A 261 -8.26 -6.70 0.75
CA ALA A 261 -6.86 -6.67 1.15
C ALA A 261 -6.71 -6.82 2.67
N VAL A 262 -7.57 -6.16 3.45
CA VAL A 262 -7.61 -6.27 4.91
C VAL A 262 -8.01 -7.67 5.36
N LEU A 263 -9.06 -8.25 4.81
CA LEU A 263 -9.49 -9.61 5.12
C LEU A 263 -8.44 -10.64 4.69
N PHE A 264 -7.77 -10.42 3.58
CA PHE A 264 -6.71 -11.28 3.07
C PHE A 264 -5.46 -11.25 3.97
N ILE A 265 -5.05 -10.07 4.43
CA ILE A 265 -3.98 -9.92 5.42
C ILE A 265 -4.40 -10.58 6.72
N PHE A 266 -5.66 -10.44 7.11
CA PHE A 266 -6.18 -11.03 8.34
C PHE A 266 -6.21 -12.55 8.28
N SER A 267 -6.63 -13.16 7.17
CA SER A 267 -6.58 -14.61 6.98
C SER A 267 -5.15 -15.15 6.98
N GLY A 268 -4.19 -14.39 6.44
CA GLY A 268 -2.77 -14.72 6.51
C GLY A 268 -2.14 -14.52 7.90
N SER A 269 -2.78 -13.73 8.78
CA SER A 269 -2.33 -13.51 10.16
C SER A 269 -2.84 -14.59 11.13
N ALA A 270 -3.79 -15.42 10.72
CA ALA A 270 -4.26 -16.55 11.51
C ALA A 270 -3.17 -17.61 11.78
N ASP A 271 -2.09 -17.61 10.99
CA ASP A 271 -0.87 -18.38 11.26
C ASP A 271 -0.10 -17.94 12.55
N PHE A 272 -0.62 -16.94 13.28
CA PHE A 272 0.05 -16.45 14.50
C PHE A 272 -0.23 -17.24 15.75
N SER A 273 -1.32 -18.00 15.81
CA SER A 273 -1.71 -18.76 17.01
C SER A 273 -1.02 -20.11 17.14
N GLY A 274 -0.26 -20.53 16.15
CA GLY A 274 0.41 -21.83 16.10
C GLY A 274 1.89 -21.84 16.52
N TRP A 275 2.40 -20.73 17.17
CA TRP A 275 3.80 -20.65 17.60
C TRP A 275 3.93 -20.09 19.00
#